data_d126de99d99d21eac0503479dc98d380
#
_entry.id   d126de99d99d21eac0503479dc98d380
#
_cell.length_a   1.000
_cell.length_b   1.000
_cell.length_c   1.000
_cell.angle_alpha   90.00
_cell.angle_beta   90.00
_cell.angle_gamma   90.00
#
_symmetry.space_group_name_H-M   'P 1'
#
loop_
_entity.id
_entity.type
_entity.pdbx_description
1 polymer ?
#
loop_
_entity_poly.entity_id
_entity_poly.type
_entity_poly.pdbx_seq_one_letter_code
_entity_poly.pdbx_strand_id
1 'polypeptide(L)' 'MTANRHQIATYLTDYALSELVKYVMEDTGCDIEQAMDRVYNSPIMPALQDEENELYVQSPAYIYELMQQ' A
#
# COMPACT_ATOMS: atom_id res chain seq x y z
N MET A 1 -22.67 -14.64 1.55
CA MET A 1 -21.47 -15.20 0.93
C MET A 1 -20.24 -14.66 1.63
N THR A 2 -19.32 -15.53 1.96
CA THR A 2 -18.10 -15.14 2.68
C THR A 2 -16.95 -14.94 1.69
N ALA A 3 -16.30 -13.79 1.76
CA ALA A 3 -15.12 -13.57 0.93
C ALA A 3 -13.98 -14.50 1.37
N ASN A 4 -13.22 -15.06 0.44
CA ASN A 4 -12.09 -15.89 0.78
C ASN A 4 -10.88 -15.03 1.15
N ARG A 5 -9.84 -15.69 1.69
CA ARG A 5 -8.65 -14.98 2.17
C ARG A 5 -7.97 -14.16 1.07
N HIS A 6 -7.90 -14.71 -0.14
CA HIS A 6 -7.27 -14.02 -1.26
C HIS A 6 -8.04 -12.74 -1.63
N GLN A 7 -9.37 -12.80 -1.65
CA GLN A 7 -10.20 -11.64 -1.96
C GLN A 7 -10.03 -10.55 -0.91
N ILE A 8 -9.97 -10.94 0.36
CA ILE A 8 -9.76 -9.99 1.45
C ILE A 8 -8.38 -9.34 1.32
N ALA A 9 -7.35 -10.13 1.05
CA ALA A 9 -5.98 -9.62 0.88
C ALA A 9 -5.91 -8.64 -0.29
N THR A 10 -6.56 -8.95 -1.40
CA THR A 10 -6.58 -8.07 -2.57
C THR A 10 -7.24 -6.75 -2.24
N TYR A 11 -8.39 -6.80 -1.58
CA TYR A 11 -9.12 -5.59 -1.20
C TYR A 11 -8.28 -4.70 -0.26
N LEU A 12 -7.69 -5.30 0.77
CA LEU A 12 -6.91 -4.55 1.74
C LEU A 12 -5.63 -3.99 1.12
N THR A 13 -5.00 -4.74 0.21
CA THR A 13 -3.82 -4.27 -0.50
C THR A 13 -4.17 -3.05 -1.37
N ASP A 14 -5.26 -3.12 -2.09
CA ASP A 14 -5.70 -2.01 -2.93
C ASP A 14 -6.01 -0.76 -2.09
N TYR A 15 -6.67 -0.97 -0.95
CA TYR A 15 -6.96 0.12 -0.03
C TYR A 15 -5.67 0.76 0.49
N ALA A 16 -4.71 -0.07 0.91
CA ALA A 16 -3.43 0.43 1.40
C ALA A 16 -2.69 1.22 0.32
N LEU A 17 -2.66 0.72 -0.91
CA LEU A 17 -1.99 1.42 -2.01
C LEU A 17 -2.62 2.79 -2.26
N SER A 18 -3.93 2.87 -2.24
CA SER A 18 -4.66 4.13 -2.37
C SER A 18 -4.23 5.14 -1.31
N GLU A 19 -4.15 4.69 -0.07
CA GLU A 19 -3.76 5.57 1.03
C GLU A 19 -2.29 5.98 0.94
N LEU A 20 -1.40 5.06 0.53
CA LEU A 20 0.02 5.38 0.36
C LEU A 20 0.21 6.46 -0.69
N VAL A 21 -0.52 6.39 -1.80
CA VAL A 21 -0.46 7.41 -2.84
C VAL A 21 -0.87 8.76 -2.27
N LYS A 22 -1.94 8.80 -1.49
CA LYS A 22 -2.37 10.05 -0.84
C LYS A 22 -1.31 10.62 0.09
N TYR A 23 -0.68 9.76 0.90
CA TYR A 23 0.36 10.22 1.83
C TYR A 23 1.55 10.82 1.07
N VAL A 24 1.97 10.19 -0.02
CA VAL A 24 3.08 10.71 -0.83
C VAL A 24 2.72 12.08 -1.40
N MET A 25 1.51 12.22 -1.92
CA MET A 25 1.06 13.50 -2.47
C MET A 25 1.04 14.59 -1.40
N GLU A 26 0.54 14.28 -0.20
CA GLU A 26 0.48 15.23 0.90
C GLU A 26 1.86 15.64 1.38
N ASP A 27 2.78 14.69 1.48
CA ASP A 27 4.11 14.96 2.01
C ASP A 27 5.02 15.66 1.02
N THR A 28 4.88 15.39 -0.27
CA THR A 28 5.82 15.91 -1.27
C THR A 28 5.22 16.95 -2.19
N GLY A 29 3.89 17.07 -2.23
CA GLY A 29 3.22 17.97 -3.15
C GLY A 29 3.26 17.54 -4.60
N CYS A 30 3.64 16.28 -4.87
CA CYS A 30 3.69 15.79 -6.24
C CYS A 30 2.28 15.44 -6.75
N ASP A 31 2.15 15.22 -8.07
CA ASP A 31 0.88 14.80 -8.64
C ASP A 31 0.66 13.31 -8.45
N ILE A 32 -0.53 12.85 -8.83
CA ILE A 32 -0.92 11.46 -8.59
C ILE A 32 -0.04 10.47 -9.37
N GLU A 33 0.36 10.81 -10.58
CA GLU A 33 1.22 9.92 -11.37
C GLU A 33 2.58 9.73 -10.71
N GLN A 34 3.16 10.82 -10.23
CA GLN A 34 4.43 10.76 -9.52
C GLN A 34 4.32 9.99 -8.23
N ALA A 35 3.23 10.17 -7.50
CA ALA A 35 2.99 9.44 -6.25
C ALA A 35 2.84 7.95 -6.50
N MET A 36 2.08 7.57 -7.52
CA MET A 36 1.90 6.16 -7.89
C MET A 36 3.23 5.53 -8.28
N ASP A 37 4.03 6.27 -9.04
CA ASP A 37 5.34 5.79 -9.47
C ASP A 37 6.24 5.50 -8.27
N ARG A 38 6.25 6.39 -7.29
CA ARG A 38 7.05 6.20 -6.07
C ARG A 38 6.60 4.98 -5.28
N VAL A 39 5.30 4.82 -5.11
CA VAL A 39 4.77 3.70 -4.33
C VAL A 39 5.05 2.38 -5.05
N TYR A 40 4.79 2.32 -6.34
CA TYR A 40 4.90 1.08 -7.11
C TYR A 40 6.36 0.66 -7.31
N ASN A 41 7.30 1.59 -7.28
CA ASN A 41 8.71 1.27 -7.39
C ASN A 41 9.42 1.12 -6.05
N SER A 42 8.68 1.23 -4.94
CA SER A 42 9.26 1.07 -3.62
C SER A 42 9.35 -0.40 -3.22
N PRO A 43 10.27 -0.76 -2.31
CA PRO A 43 10.35 -2.14 -1.81
C PRO A 43 9.10 -2.60 -1.07
N ILE A 44 8.22 -1.69 -0.67
CA ILE A 44 6.99 -2.06 0.04
C ILE A 44 6.01 -2.80 -0.88
N MET A 45 6.11 -2.56 -2.18
CA MET A 45 5.16 -3.15 -3.13
C MET A 45 5.17 -4.68 -3.12
N PRO A 46 6.32 -5.35 -3.31
CA PRO A 46 6.33 -6.81 -3.23
C PRO A 46 5.96 -7.33 -1.84
N ALA A 47 6.29 -6.59 -0.78
CA ALA A 47 5.92 -6.99 0.57
C ALA A 47 4.41 -6.96 0.77
N LEU A 48 3.72 -5.96 0.21
CA LEU A 48 2.26 -5.88 0.28
C LEU A 48 1.59 -6.99 -0.51
N GLN A 49 2.21 -7.40 -1.61
CA GLN A 49 1.65 -8.46 -2.46
C GLN A 49 1.88 -9.86 -1.92
N ASP A 50 2.74 -9.99 -0.91
CA ASP A 50 2.99 -11.27 -0.27
C ASP A 50 1.92 -11.53 0.79
N GLU A 51 0.96 -12.37 0.45
CA GLU A 51 -0.15 -12.67 1.35
C GLU A 51 0.27 -13.37 2.63
N GLU A 52 1.41 -14.05 2.61
CA GLU A 52 1.89 -14.81 3.77
C GLU A 52 2.40 -13.91 4.89
N ASN A 53 2.99 -12.76 4.57
CA ASN A 53 3.50 -11.88 5.63
C ASN A 53 2.42 -10.97 6.21
N GLU A 54 1.25 -10.94 5.61
CA GLU A 54 0.07 -10.23 6.10
C GLU A 54 0.29 -8.73 6.35
N LEU A 55 1.23 -8.12 5.63
CA LEU A 55 1.48 -6.68 5.78
C LEU A 55 0.22 -5.87 5.44
N TYR A 56 -0.59 -6.39 4.53
CA TYR A 56 -1.80 -5.71 4.09
C TYR A 56 -2.82 -5.49 5.21
N VAL A 57 -2.73 -6.21 6.34
CA VAL A 57 -3.65 -6.00 7.47
C VAL A 57 -3.21 -4.88 8.39
N GLN A 58 -2.00 -4.36 8.22
CA GLN A 58 -1.51 -3.25 9.04
C GLN A 58 -2.14 -1.94 8.56
N SER A 59 -2.12 -0.94 9.44
CA SER A 59 -2.66 0.37 9.05
C SER A 59 -1.84 0.98 7.91
N PRO A 60 -2.48 1.71 7.00
CA PRO A 60 -1.73 2.38 5.93
C PRO A 60 -0.65 3.32 6.45
N ALA A 61 -0.89 3.99 7.59
CA ALA A 61 0.12 4.87 8.18
C ALA A 61 1.38 4.10 8.56
N TYR A 62 1.23 2.92 9.15
CA TYR A 62 2.35 2.08 9.51
C TYR A 62 3.11 1.61 8.27
N ILE A 63 2.37 1.19 7.25
CA ILE A 63 2.97 0.74 5.98
C ILE A 63 3.75 1.90 5.35
N TYR A 64 3.22 3.11 5.43
CA TYR A 64 3.91 4.29 4.90
C TYR A 64 5.23 4.54 5.63
N GLU A 65 5.24 4.37 6.94
CA GLU A 65 6.48 4.49 7.71
C GLU A 65 7.53 3.49 7.23
N LEU A 66 7.11 2.25 7.00
CA LEU A 66 8.02 1.22 6.47
C LEU A 66 8.54 1.59 5.08
N MET A 67 7.69 2.18 4.25
CA MET A 67 8.06 2.59 2.90
C MET A 67 9.17 3.64 2.92
N GLN A 68 9.21 4.46 3.96
CA GLN A 68 10.16 5.56 4.06
C GLN A 68 11.51 5.18 4.68
N GLN A 69 11.63 3.96 5.15
CA GLN A 69 12.89 3.50 5.74
C GLN A 69 13.88 3.05 4.70
#